data_35f10802de676acdf64c2882f4f8d3e8
#
_entry.id   35f10802de676acdf64c2882f4f8d3e8
#
_cell.length_a   1.000
_cell.length_b   1.000
_cell.length_c   1.000
_cell.angle_alpha   90.00
_cell.angle_beta   90.00
_cell.angle_gamma   90.00
#
_symmetry.space_group_name_H-M   'P 1'
#
loop_
_entity.id
_entity.type
_entity.pdbx_description
1 polymer ?
#
loop_
_entity_poly.entity_id
_entity_poly.type
_entity_poly.pdbx_seq_one_letter_code
_entity_poly.pdbx_strand_id
1 'polypeptide(L)'
;MKDSPTKTTVQQLLSIPVMVAALGYLVDMYDLFLFSIVRVPSLKSLGLTDEQVLSDGILLLNLQMVGMLIGGMFWGVLGDKKGRLSVLFGSILIYSIANIGNGLVTTIEQYAVLRFIAGFGLAGELGVGITLVVEILPKNIRGYGTTLVATMGVFGALLAFLIVQFFEWRASYFIGGGLGLLLMALRLKVFESGIFLQLKQQNVRRGDVRMLFNNKAR
;
A
#
# COMPACT_ATOMS: atom_id res chain seq x y z
N MET A 1 -32.80 -22.28 -14.32
CA MET A 1 -31.82 -21.38 -13.68
C MET A 1 -31.68 -21.83 -12.25
N LYS A 2 -30.53 -22.42 -11.87
CA LYS A 2 -30.27 -22.81 -10.48
C LYS A 2 -29.86 -21.53 -9.75
N ASP A 3 -30.68 -21.07 -8.81
CA ASP A 3 -30.34 -20.00 -7.89
C ASP A 3 -29.12 -20.44 -7.08
N SER A 4 -27.97 -19.81 -7.33
CA SER A 4 -26.81 -20.00 -6.46
C SER A 4 -27.16 -19.43 -5.08
N PRO A 5 -26.89 -20.14 -3.99
CA PRO A 5 -27.22 -19.67 -2.65
C PRO A 5 -26.59 -18.29 -2.41
N THR A 6 -27.40 -17.30 -2.05
CA THR A 6 -26.93 -15.95 -1.70
C THR A 6 -25.96 -16.04 -0.53
N LYS A 7 -24.70 -15.65 -0.77
CA LYS A 7 -23.67 -15.65 0.26
C LYS A 7 -24.10 -14.78 1.43
N THR A 8 -23.88 -15.24 2.67
CA THR A 8 -24.15 -14.43 3.87
C THR A 8 -23.21 -13.22 3.91
N THR A 9 -23.61 -12.16 4.63
CA THR A 9 -22.77 -10.94 4.82
C THR A 9 -21.35 -11.27 5.25
N VAL A 10 -21.21 -12.18 6.20
CA VAL A 10 -19.89 -12.63 6.69
C VAL A 10 -19.08 -13.31 5.60
N GLN A 11 -19.68 -14.17 4.80
CA GLN A 11 -18.98 -14.83 3.68
C GLN A 11 -18.54 -13.85 2.59
N GLN A 12 -19.26 -12.76 2.40
CA GLN A 12 -18.89 -11.70 1.46
C GLN A 12 -17.72 -10.86 2.01
N LEU A 13 -17.76 -10.51 3.30
CA LEU A 13 -16.68 -9.77 3.98
C LEU A 13 -15.39 -10.59 4.06
N LEU A 14 -15.47 -11.89 4.29
CA LEU A 14 -14.32 -12.80 4.33
C LEU A 14 -13.96 -13.36 2.94
N SER A 15 -14.49 -12.78 1.88
CA SER A 15 -14.09 -13.19 0.53
C SER A 15 -12.63 -12.91 0.27
N ILE A 16 -11.98 -13.77 -0.52
CA ILE A 16 -10.54 -13.69 -0.80
C ILE A 16 -10.11 -12.30 -1.27
N PRO A 17 -10.79 -11.62 -2.21
CA PRO A 17 -10.38 -10.29 -2.64
C PRO A 17 -10.42 -9.23 -1.52
N VAL A 18 -11.41 -9.31 -0.63
CA VAL A 18 -11.52 -8.38 0.52
C VAL A 18 -10.41 -8.64 1.53
N MET A 19 -10.13 -9.92 1.82
CA MET A 19 -9.04 -10.29 2.73
C MET A 19 -7.67 -9.90 2.19
N VAL A 20 -7.43 -10.09 0.89
CA VAL A 20 -6.18 -9.68 0.24
C VAL A 20 -6.01 -8.15 0.25
N ALA A 21 -7.10 -7.39 0.07
CA ALA A 21 -7.07 -5.93 0.21
C ALA A 21 -6.79 -5.50 1.66
N ALA A 22 -7.41 -6.17 2.63
CA ALA A 22 -7.20 -5.91 4.05
C ALA A 22 -5.76 -6.21 4.50
N LEU A 23 -5.19 -7.34 4.03
CA LEU A 23 -3.78 -7.67 4.26
C LEU A 23 -2.84 -6.67 3.58
N GLY A 24 -3.19 -6.17 2.38
CA GLY A 24 -2.46 -5.09 1.75
C GLY A 24 -2.37 -3.87 2.64
N TYR A 25 -3.51 -3.41 3.12
CA TYR A 25 -3.59 -2.25 3.99
C TYR A 25 -2.84 -2.44 5.33
N LEU A 26 -2.80 -3.67 5.85
CA LEU A 26 -1.97 -4.02 7.02
C LEU A 26 -0.48 -3.78 6.73
N VAL A 27 0.00 -4.29 5.59
CA VAL A 27 1.42 -4.13 5.19
C VAL A 27 1.76 -2.67 4.90
N ASP A 28 0.84 -1.92 4.28
CA ASP A 28 0.99 -0.49 4.02
C ASP A 28 1.14 0.32 5.32
N MET A 29 0.27 0.06 6.30
CA MET A 29 0.32 0.73 7.59
C MET A 29 1.55 0.30 8.40
N TYR A 30 1.96 -0.96 8.32
CA TYR A 30 3.23 -1.40 8.87
C TYR A 30 4.39 -0.53 8.35
N ASP A 31 4.50 -0.36 7.03
CA ASP A 31 5.60 0.40 6.42
C ASP A 31 5.54 1.90 6.75
N LEU A 32 4.35 2.47 6.71
CA LEU A 32 4.14 3.88 7.02
C LEU A 32 4.58 4.22 8.46
N PHE A 33 4.20 3.37 9.42
CA PHE A 33 4.55 3.57 10.83
C PHE A 33 5.96 3.12 11.17
N LEU A 34 6.50 2.13 10.46
CA LEU A 34 7.85 1.62 10.71
C LEU A 34 8.87 2.75 10.72
N PHE A 35 8.91 3.59 9.68
CA PHE A 35 9.88 4.67 9.62
C PHE A 35 9.73 5.66 10.77
N SER A 36 8.53 5.99 11.17
CA SER A 36 8.29 6.89 12.31
C SER A 36 8.90 6.35 13.61
N ILE A 37 8.89 5.02 13.79
CA ILE A 37 9.46 4.35 14.97
C ILE A 37 10.97 4.24 14.86
N VAL A 38 11.50 3.76 13.71
CA VAL A 38 12.93 3.49 13.53
C VAL A 38 13.76 4.71 13.14
N ARG A 39 13.13 5.86 12.88
CA ARG A 39 13.79 7.08 12.43
C ARG A 39 14.99 7.47 13.32
N VAL A 40 14.77 7.58 14.61
CA VAL A 40 15.82 8.00 15.55
C VAL A 40 16.94 6.96 15.63
N PRO A 41 16.70 5.68 15.93
CA PRO A 41 17.76 4.70 16.01
C PRO A 41 18.49 4.50 14.67
N SER A 42 17.82 4.56 13.53
CA SER A 42 18.46 4.42 12.22
C SER A 42 19.42 5.57 11.92
N LEU A 43 19.00 6.82 12.13
CA LEU A 43 19.83 8.00 11.87
C LEU A 43 21.02 8.09 12.84
N LYS A 44 20.83 7.75 14.12
CA LYS A 44 21.94 7.65 15.08
C LYS A 44 22.95 6.58 14.69
N SER A 45 22.50 5.45 14.15
CA SER A 45 23.41 4.39 13.69
C SER A 45 24.23 4.78 12.45
N LEU A 46 23.78 5.80 11.69
CA LEU A 46 24.52 6.40 10.59
C LEU A 46 25.49 7.48 11.04
N GLY A 47 25.62 7.74 12.36
CA GLY A 47 26.58 8.67 12.94
C GLY A 47 26.11 10.12 13.02
N LEU A 48 24.80 10.40 12.86
CA LEU A 48 24.24 11.76 12.92
C LEU A 48 24.14 12.24 14.38
N THR A 49 24.38 13.54 14.56
CA THR A 49 24.16 14.22 15.85
C THR A 49 22.66 14.37 16.14
N ASP A 50 22.29 14.64 17.41
CA ASP A 50 20.87 14.78 17.79
C ASP A 50 20.14 15.91 17.03
N GLU A 51 20.84 16.99 16.68
CA GLU A 51 20.30 18.07 15.86
C GLU A 51 20.06 17.63 14.42
N GLN A 52 21.00 16.89 13.82
CA GLN A 52 20.87 16.31 12.48
C GLN A 52 19.78 15.24 12.44
N VAL A 53 19.63 14.41 13.48
CA VAL A 53 18.54 13.42 13.58
C VAL A 53 17.18 14.08 13.51
N LEU A 54 17.01 15.27 14.08
CA LEU A 54 15.74 15.99 13.99
C LEU A 54 15.53 16.54 12.58
N SER A 55 16.50 17.30 12.04
CA SER A 55 16.37 17.97 10.73
C SER A 55 16.26 16.95 9.59
N ASP A 56 17.17 15.98 9.52
CA ASP A 56 17.19 14.98 8.44
C ASP A 56 16.06 13.97 8.58
N GLY A 57 15.66 13.67 9.81
CA GLY A 57 14.48 12.85 10.07
C GLY A 57 13.18 13.46 9.56
N ILE A 58 13.02 14.79 9.68
CA ILE A 58 11.89 15.52 9.09
C ILE A 58 12.01 15.55 7.57
N LEU A 59 13.21 15.79 7.04
CA LEU A 59 13.46 15.76 5.59
C LEU A 59 13.05 14.41 4.97
N LEU A 60 13.46 13.29 5.56
CA LEU A 60 13.13 11.95 5.09
C LEU A 60 11.62 11.67 5.12
N LEU A 61 10.92 12.11 6.16
CA LEU A 61 9.45 12.05 6.22
C LEU A 61 8.81 12.85 5.09
N ASN A 62 9.26 14.08 4.88
CA ASN A 62 8.74 14.95 3.83
C ASN A 62 8.99 14.34 2.44
N LEU A 63 10.16 13.76 2.19
CA LEU A 63 10.46 13.10 0.92
C LEU A 63 9.56 11.88 0.69
N GLN A 64 9.26 11.10 1.72
CA GLN A 64 8.28 10.01 1.62
C GLN A 64 6.89 10.55 1.28
N MET A 65 6.43 11.64 1.92
CA MET A 65 5.13 12.26 1.63
C MET A 65 5.07 12.84 0.21
N VAL A 66 6.15 13.48 -0.26
CA VAL A 66 6.25 13.96 -1.64
C VAL A 66 6.22 12.78 -2.63
N GLY A 67 6.93 11.69 -2.31
CA GLY A 67 6.84 10.45 -3.07
C GLY A 67 5.42 9.91 -3.15
N MET A 68 4.68 9.89 -2.03
CA MET A 68 3.27 9.48 -1.98
C MET A 68 2.37 10.39 -2.81
N LEU A 69 2.58 11.70 -2.76
CA LEU A 69 1.80 12.66 -3.55
C LEU A 69 1.98 12.42 -5.06
N ILE A 70 3.22 12.32 -5.51
CA ILE A 70 3.56 12.09 -6.93
C ILE A 70 3.10 10.67 -7.35
N GLY A 71 3.35 9.69 -6.50
CA GLY A 71 2.92 8.30 -6.70
C GLY A 71 1.41 8.19 -6.83
N GLY A 72 0.63 8.87 -5.98
CA GLY A 72 -0.83 8.86 -6.03
C GLY A 72 -1.37 9.37 -7.37
N MET A 73 -0.81 10.46 -7.90
CA MET A 73 -1.17 10.97 -9.23
C MET A 73 -0.78 9.98 -10.34
N PHE A 74 0.42 9.43 -10.30
CA PHE A 74 0.92 8.48 -11.29
C PHE A 74 0.11 7.18 -11.30
N TRP A 75 -0.06 6.56 -10.14
CA TRP A 75 -0.77 5.30 -10.00
C TRP A 75 -2.27 5.45 -10.25
N GLY A 76 -2.87 6.59 -9.90
CA GLY A 76 -4.26 6.90 -10.21
C GLY A 76 -4.51 6.86 -11.72
N VAL A 77 -3.73 7.61 -12.50
CA VAL A 77 -3.83 7.64 -13.97
C VAL A 77 -3.51 6.27 -14.58
N LEU A 78 -2.50 5.58 -14.06
CA LEU A 78 -2.12 4.24 -14.56
C LEU A 78 -3.23 3.22 -14.27
N GLY A 79 -3.84 3.27 -13.08
CA GLY A 79 -4.92 2.38 -12.68
C GLY A 79 -6.17 2.54 -13.56
N ASP A 80 -6.49 3.77 -13.95
CA ASP A 80 -7.59 4.04 -14.86
C ASP A 80 -7.30 3.54 -16.28
N LYS A 81 -6.06 3.65 -16.76
CA LYS A 81 -5.66 3.25 -18.12
C LYS A 81 -5.40 1.75 -18.26
N LYS A 82 -4.58 1.18 -17.36
CA LYS A 82 -4.11 -0.21 -17.45
C LYS A 82 -4.86 -1.16 -16.52
N GLY A 83 -5.75 -0.63 -15.70
CA GLY A 83 -6.51 -1.40 -14.72
C GLY A 83 -5.82 -1.46 -13.36
N ARG A 84 -6.65 -1.60 -12.31
CA ARG A 84 -6.21 -1.51 -10.90
C ARG A 84 -5.19 -2.58 -10.50
N LEU A 85 -5.25 -3.75 -11.15
CA LEU A 85 -4.31 -4.84 -10.88
C LEU A 85 -2.87 -4.51 -11.23
N SER A 86 -2.66 -3.89 -12.39
CA SER A 86 -1.31 -3.47 -12.82
C SER A 86 -0.69 -2.49 -11.83
N VAL A 87 -1.54 -1.64 -11.21
CA VAL A 87 -1.10 -0.72 -10.15
C VAL A 87 -0.71 -1.51 -8.91
N LEU A 88 -1.57 -2.41 -8.42
CA LEU A 88 -1.31 -3.19 -7.22
C LEU A 88 -0.01 -4.00 -7.31
N PHE A 89 0.29 -4.61 -8.47
CA PHE A 89 1.56 -5.34 -8.64
C PHE A 89 2.77 -4.43 -8.80
N GLY A 90 2.64 -3.35 -9.58
CA GLY A 90 3.74 -2.41 -9.79
C GLY A 90 4.12 -1.66 -8.52
N SER A 91 3.12 -1.18 -7.78
CA SER A 91 3.32 -0.41 -6.56
C SER A 91 3.93 -1.25 -5.43
N ILE A 92 3.38 -2.45 -5.19
CA ILE A 92 3.89 -3.36 -4.14
C ILE A 92 5.34 -3.79 -4.41
N LEU A 93 5.69 -4.04 -5.68
CA LEU A 93 7.05 -4.40 -6.06
C LEU A 93 8.02 -3.25 -5.77
N ILE A 94 7.68 -2.03 -6.19
CA ILE A 94 8.53 -0.85 -6.01
C ILE A 94 8.77 -0.57 -4.52
N TYR A 95 7.71 -0.54 -3.70
CA TYR A 95 7.90 -0.22 -2.29
C TYR A 95 8.61 -1.36 -1.53
N SER A 96 8.37 -2.62 -1.89
CA SER A 96 9.04 -3.76 -1.25
C SER A 96 10.55 -3.74 -1.51
N ILE A 97 10.96 -3.47 -2.76
CA ILE A 97 12.38 -3.31 -3.11
C ILE A 97 12.98 -2.10 -2.39
N ALA A 98 12.27 -0.96 -2.35
CA ALA A 98 12.72 0.23 -1.65
C ALA A 98 12.89 -0.03 -0.15
N ASN A 99 12.02 -0.80 0.48
CA ASN A 99 12.14 -1.18 1.88
C ASN A 99 13.33 -2.09 2.15
N ILE A 100 13.54 -3.11 1.34
CA ILE A 100 14.75 -3.92 1.43
C ILE A 100 15.99 -3.03 1.28
N GLY A 101 15.98 -2.11 0.32
CA GLY A 101 17.03 -1.11 0.15
C GLY A 101 17.25 -0.24 1.38
N ASN A 102 16.17 0.23 2.04
CA ASN A 102 16.25 1.00 3.28
C ASN A 102 16.97 0.24 4.41
N GLY A 103 16.87 -1.08 4.45
CA GLY A 103 17.64 -1.91 5.37
C GLY A 103 19.14 -1.95 5.07
N LEU A 104 19.58 -1.56 3.88
CA LEU A 104 20.97 -1.60 3.39
C LEU A 104 21.66 -0.24 3.36
N VAL A 105 20.96 0.86 3.66
CA VAL A 105 21.52 2.22 3.56
C VAL A 105 22.71 2.41 4.49
N THR A 106 23.68 3.16 4.00
CA THR A 106 24.88 3.57 4.73
C THR A 106 25.05 5.08 4.79
N THR A 107 24.32 5.83 3.92
CA THR A 107 24.34 7.29 3.89
C THR A 107 22.91 7.87 3.91
N ILE A 108 22.81 9.14 4.29
CA ILE A 108 21.54 9.85 4.36
C ILE A 108 20.92 10.06 2.97
N GLU A 109 21.75 10.28 1.95
CA GLU A 109 21.30 10.48 0.56
C GLU A 109 20.64 9.21 0.01
N GLN A 110 21.25 8.04 0.26
CA GLN A 110 20.65 6.76 -0.11
C GLN A 110 19.28 6.58 0.58
N TYR A 111 19.23 6.90 1.88
CA TYR A 111 17.99 6.82 2.64
C TYR A 111 16.93 7.75 2.08
N ALA A 112 17.29 8.99 1.73
CA ALA A 112 16.40 9.99 1.14
C ALA A 112 15.76 9.50 -0.17
N VAL A 113 16.58 8.99 -1.08
CA VAL A 113 16.10 8.46 -2.37
C VAL A 113 15.17 7.27 -2.15
N LEU A 114 15.55 6.34 -1.29
CA LEU A 114 14.75 5.14 -1.04
C LEU A 114 13.44 5.46 -0.29
N ARG A 115 13.43 6.45 0.62
CA ARG A 115 12.21 6.94 1.26
C ARG A 115 11.24 7.55 0.26
N PHE A 116 11.74 8.35 -0.69
CA PHE A 116 10.92 8.86 -1.78
C PHE A 116 10.32 7.74 -2.63
N ILE A 117 11.14 6.74 -3.03
CA ILE A 117 10.70 5.60 -3.85
C ILE A 117 9.69 4.73 -3.08
N ALA A 118 9.92 4.49 -1.78
CA ALA A 118 8.99 3.76 -0.92
C ALA A 118 7.63 4.47 -0.85
N GLY A 119 7.64 5.80 -0.62
CA GLY A 119 6.41 6.60 -0.63
C GLY A 119 5.69 6.56 -1.98
N PHE A 120 6.43 6.69 -3.08
CA PHE A 120 5.87 6.59 -4.44
C PHE A 120 5.18 5.23 -4.67
N GLY A 121 5.79 4.12 -4.26
CA GLY A 121 5.19 2.80 -4.35
C GLY A 121 3.94 2.67 -3.46
N LEU A 122 4.06 3.06 -2.18
CA LEU A 122 3.00 2.92 -1.18
C LEU A 122 1.68 3.59 -1.60
N ALA A 123 1.75 4.74 -2.27
CA ALA A 123 0.58 5.48 -2.73
C ALA A 123 -0.32 4.69 -3.69
N GLY A 124 0.25 3.81 -4.52
CA GLY A 124 -0.52 2.97 -5.44
C GLY A 124 -1.33 1.90 -4.72
N GLU A 125 -0.82 1.40 -3.63
CA GLU A 125 -1.48 0.37 -2.81
C GLU A 125 -2.66 0.95 -2.03
N LEU A 126 -2.43 2.02 -1.27
CA LEU A 126 -3.42 2.66 -0.39
C LEU A 126 -4.70 3.06 -1.13
N GLY A 127 -4.57 3.68 -2.30
CA GLY A 127 -5.73 4.14 -3.08
C GLY A 127 -6.55 3.00 -3.67
N VAL A 128 -5.88 1.98 -4.19
CA VAL A 128 -6.53 0.90 -4.94
C VAL A 128 -7.17 -0.13 -4.00
N GLY A 129 -6.57 -0.43 -2.85
CA GLY A 129 -7.08 -1.41 -1.89
C GLY A 129 -8.49 -1.09 -1.39
N ILE A 130 -8.70 0.13 -0.90
CA ILE A 130 -10.01 0.59 -0.40
C ILE A 130 -11.04 0.64 -1.54
N THR A 131 -10.64 1.17 -2.71
CA THR A 131 -11.53 1.27 -3.87
C THR A 131 -11.98 -0.11 -4.34
N LEU A 132 -11.09 -1.09 -4.36
CA LEU A 132 -11.40 -2.47 -4.73
C LEU A 132 -12.49 -3.06 -3.82
N VAL A 133 -12.38 -2.86 -2.51
CA VAL A 133 -13.37 -3.34 -1.53
C VAL A 133 -14.74 -2.69 -1.75
N VAL A 134 -14.77 -1.38 -2.01
CA VAL A 134 -16.00 -0.64 -2.30
C VAL A 134 -16.65 -1.09 -3.62
N GLU A 135 -15.86 -1.46 -4.62
CA GLU A 135 -16.38 -1.94 -5.91
C GLU A 135 -16.92 -3.37 -5.85
N ILE A 136 -16.29 -4.25 -5.07
CA ILE A 136 -16.67 -5.67 -4.97
C ILE A 136 -17.89 -5.87 -4.07
N LEU A 137 -17.99 -5.12 -2.97
CA LEU A 137 -19.05 -5.34 -1.99
C LEU A 137 -20.36 -4.64 -2.36
N PRO A 138 -21.52 -5.28 -2.09
CA PRO A 138 -22.83 -4.66 -2.20
C PRO A 138 -22.93 -3.39 -1.34
N LYS A 139 -23.75 -2.41 -1.79
CA LYS A 139 -23.86 -1.09 -1.15
C LYS A 139 -24.16 -1.14 0.36
N ASN A 140 -24.98 -2.09 0.80
CA ASN A 140 -25.40 -2.25 2.19
C ASN A 140 -24.33 -2.76 3.14
N ILE A 141 -23.24 -3.36 2.63
CA ILE A 141 -22.15 -3.91 3.46
C ILE A 141 -20.78 -3.26 3.21
N ARG A 142 -20.69 -2.26 2.31
CA ARG A 142 -19.43 -1.56 2.01
C ARG A 142 -18.78 -0.95 3.23
N GLY A 143 -19.59 -0.37 4.14
CA GLY A 143 -19.11 0.20 5.39
C GLY A 143 -18.39 -0.84 6.26
N TYR A 144 -18.95 -2.03 6.40
CA TYR A 144 -18.28 -3.11 7.14
C TYR A 144 -16.97 -3.56 6.48
N GLY A 145 -16.94 -3.61 5.13
CA GLY A 145 -15.73 -3.95 4.38
C GLY A 145 -14.61 -2.92 4.57
N THR A 146 -14.92 -1.64 4.48
CA THR A 146 -13.94 -0.57 4.70
C THR A 146 -13.48 -0.51 6.16
N THR A 147 -14.37 -0.77 7.13
CA THR A 147 -14.01 -0.90 8.55
C THR A 147 -13.05 -2.07 8.78
N LEU A 148 -13.29 -3.23 8.16
CA LEU A 148 -12.38 -4.37 8.23
C LEU A 148 -10.98 -4.02 7.72
N VAL A 149 -10.89 -3.36 6.56
CA VAL A 149 -9.63 -2.90 5.98
C VAL A 149 -8.91 -1.93 6.94
N ALA A 150 -9.63 -0.93 7.45
CA ALA A 150 -9.07 0.05 8.38
C ALA A 150 -8.57 -0.60 9.69
N THR A 151 -9.33 -1.56 10.23
CA THR A 151 -8.94 -2.33 11.43
C THR A 151 -7.65 -3.12 11.18
N MET A 152 -7.52 -3.76 10.01
CA MET A 152 -6.28 -4.45 9.63
C MET A 152 -5.10 -3.48 9.53
N GLY A 153 -5.33 -2.24 9.10
CA GLY A 153 -4.29 -1.20 9.13
C GLY A 153 -3.80 -0.87 10.54
N VAL A 154 -4.69 -0.80 11.52
CA VAL A 154 -4.29 -0.62 12.94
C VAL A 154 -3.42 -1.79 13.41
N PHE A 155 -3.75 -3.02 13.04
CA PHE A 155 -2.91 -4.18 13.32
C PHE A 155 -1.54 -4.08 12.62
N GLY A 156 -1.46 -3.49 11.43
CA GLY A 156 -0.19 -3.22 10.74
C GLY A 156 0.72 -2.28 11.54
N ALA A 157 0.16 -1.18 12.05
CA ALA A 157 0.90 -0.25 12.90
C ALA A 157 1.37 -0.91 14.22
N LEU A 158 0.51 -1.73 14.84
CA LEU A 158 0.86 -2.50 16.03
C LEU A 158 1.98 -3.51 15.72
N LEU A 159 1.91 -4.18 14.59
CA LEU A 159 2.93 -5.13 14.14
C LEU A 159 4.29 -4.43 13.96
N ALA A 160 4.30 -3.22 13.35
CA ALA A 160 5.53 -2.43 13.22
C ALA A 160 6.16 -2.12 14.58
N PHE A 161 5.33 -1.68 15.54
CA PHE A 161 5.78 -1.43 16.90
C PHE A 161 6.37 -2.68 17.57
N LEU A 162 5.67 -3.82 17.49
CA LEU A 162 6.13 -5.06 18.08
C LEU A 162 7.44 -5.56 17.46
N ILE A 163 7.56 -5.53 16.14
CA ILE A 163 8.76 -6.00 15.45
C ILE A 163 9.99 -5.19 15.88
N VAL A 164 9.87 -3.87 15.98
CA VAL A 164 11.00 -3.01 16.39
C VAL A 164 11.43 -3.26 17.84
N GLN A 165 10.58 -3.83 18.71
CA GLN A 165 10.98 -4.21 20.07
C GLN A 165 11.93 -5.43 20.10
N PHE A 166 11.83 -6.32 19.12
CA PHE A 166 12.56 -7.58 19.07
C PHE A 166 13.69 -7.58 18.03
N PHE A 167 13.63 -6.70 17.04
CA PHE A 167 14.55 -6.67 15.92
C PHE A 167 15.15 -5.28 15.73
N GLU A 168 16.38 -5.23 15.24
CA GLU A 168 17.04 -3.99 14.84
C GLU A 168 16.30 -3.33 13.66
N TRP A 169 16.48 -2.02 13.51
CA TRP A 169 15.82 -1.24 12.47
C TRP A 169 16.05 -1.76 11.04
N ARG A 170 17.24 -2.30 10.73
CA ARG A 170 17.56 -2.90 9.43
C ARG A 170 16.74 -4.16 9.18
N ALA A 171 16.68 -5.05 10.17
CA ALA A 171 15.88 -6.27 10.09
C ALA A 171 14.37 -5.95 9.95
N SER A 172 13.88 -4.91 10.61
CA SER A 172 12.49 -4.46 10.51
C SER A 172 12.15 -4.03 9.08
N TYR A 173 13.06 -3.38 8.35
CA TYR A 173 12.87 -3.07 6.93
C TYR A 173 12.88 -4.31 6.04
N PHE A 174 13.76 -5.29 6.29
CA PHE A 174 13.75 -6.56 5.54
C PHE A 174 12.46 -7.33 5.78
N ILE A 175 11.93 -7.33 7.00
CA ILE A 175 10.63 -7.94 7.31
C ILE A 175 9.52 -7.22 6.54
N GLY A 176 9.47 -5.89 6.53
CA GLY A 176 8.48 -5.11 5.78
C GLY A 176 8.51 -5.37 4.27
N GLY A 177 9.71 -5.32 3.68
CA GLY A 177 9.89 -5.66 2.27
C GLY A 177 9.52 -7.10 1.96
N GLY A 178 9.86 -8.04 2.84
CA GLY A 178 9.48 -9.46 2.74
C GLY A 178 7.97 -9.68 2.82
N LEU A 179 7.28 -9.00 3.73
CA LEU A 179 5.80 -9.03 3.84
C LEU A 179 5.15 -8.51 2.55
N GLY A 180 5.68 -7.43 1.96
CA GLY A 180 5.20 -6.91 0.69
C GLY A 180 5.37 -7.91 -0.46
N LEU A 181 6.54 -8.54 -0.59
CA LEU A 181 6.78 -9.59 -1.60
C LEU A 181 5.91 -10.83 -1.37
N LEU A 182 5.70 -11.23 -0.12
CA LEU A 182 4.79 -12.33 0.22
C LEU A 182 3.36 -12.00 -0.18
N LEU A 183 2.90 -10.79 0.10
CA LEU A 183 1.58 -10.32 -0.31
C LEU A 183 1.45 -10.29 -1.83
N MET A 184 2.47 -9.87 -2.56
CA MET A 184 2.50 -9.93 -4.02
C MET A 184 2.33 -11.36 -4.53
N ALA A 185 3.04 -12.32 -3.95
CA ALA A 185 2.93 -13.73 -4.30
C ALA A 185 1.53 -14.31 -4.00
N LEU A 186 0.93 -13.94 -2.87
CA LEU A 186 -0.46 -14.31 -2.54
C LEU A 186 -1.45 -13.74 -3.55
N ARG A 187 -1.26 -12.49 -3.99
CA ARG A 187 -2.10 -11.87 -5.02
C ARG A 187 -1.99 -12.58 -6.36
N LEU A 188 -0.80 -12.96 -6.81
CA LEU A 188 -0.62 -13.72 -8.05
C LEU A 188 -1.47 -14.99 -8.05
N LYS A 189 -1.43 -15.78 -6.99
CA LYS A 189 -2.23 -16.99 -6.84
C LYS A 189 -3.73 -16.74 -6.89
N VAL A 190 -4.19 -15.65 -6.28
CA VAL A 190 -5.62 -15.27 -6.27
C VAL A 190 -6.08 -14.86 -7.66
N PHE A 191 -5.24 -14.18 -8.43
CA PHE A 191 -5.57 -13.73 -9.79
C PHE A 191 -5.57 -14.84 -10.81
N GLU A 192 -4.65 -15.78 -10.72
CA GLU A 192 -4.62 -16.99 -11.59
C GLU A 192 -5.88 -17.84 -11.42
N SER A 193 -6.54 -17.80 -10.27
CA SER A 193 -7.77 -18.55 -10.00
C SER A 193 -9.03 -18.05 -10.73
N GLY A 194 -8.91 -17.11 -11.66
CA GLY A 194 -9.99 -16.70 -12.58
C GLY A 194 -11.08 -15.78 -11.99
N ILE A 195 -11.01 -15.45 -10.70
CA ILE A 195 -12.02 -14.62 -10.00
C ILE A 195 -12.08 -13.20 -10.60
N PHE A 196 -10.99 -12.72 -11.19
CA PHE A 196 -10.88 -11.37 -11.74
C PHE A 196 -11.27 -11.23 -13.22
N LEU A 197 -11.37 -12.31 -13.97
CA LEU A 197 -11.78 -12.25 -15.39
C LEU A 197 -13.22 -11.77 -15.56
N GLN A 198 -14.07 -11.94 -14.56
CA GLN A 198 -15.47 -11.50 -14.57
C GLN A 198 -15.62 -9.98 -14.39
N LEU A 199 -14.65 -9.26 -13.85
CA LEU A 199 -14.70 -7.80 -13.62
C LEU A 199 -14.29 -6.96 -14.84
N LYS A 200 -13.77 -7.59 -15.90
CA LYS A 200 -13.19 -6.91 -17.07
C LYS A 200 -14.21 -6.42 -18.13
N GLN A 201 -15.49 -6.71 -17.98
CA GLN A 201 -16.50 -6.50 -19.06
C GLN A 201 -17.20 -5.13 -19.08
N GLN A 202 -16.80 -4.15 -18.28
CA GLN A 202 -17.40 -2.81 -18.40
C GLN A 202 -16.49 -1.84 -19.16
N ASN A 203 -16.85 -1.61 -20.42
CA ASN A 203 -16.17 -0.72 -21.36
C ASN A 203 -16.51 0.74 -21.06
N VAL A 204 -15.90 1.36 -20.06
CA VAL A 204 -16.00 2.79 -19.73
C VAL A 204 -14.71 3.48 -20.16
N ARG A 205 -14.79 4.63 -20.85
CA ARG A 205 -13.62 5.50 -21.12
C ARG A 205 -13.01 5.92 -19.78
N ARG A 206 -11.81 5.44 -19.50
CA ARG A 206 -11.14 5.59 -18.21
C ARG A 206 -9.84 6.40 -18.39
N GLY A 207 -9.49 7.21 -17.39
CA GLY A 207 -8.17 7.87 -17.31
C GLY A 207 -7.97 9.13 -18.14
N ASP A 208 -9.02 9.87 -18.43
CA ASP A 208 -8.89 11.18 -19.07
C ASP A 208 -8.87 12.30 -18.00
N VAL A 209 -7.64 12.71 -17.62
CA VAL A 209 -7.42 13.78 -16.64
C VAL A 209 -8.04 15.12 -17.09
N ARG A 210 -8.28 15.29 -18.40
CA ARG A 210 -8.93 16.51 -18.95
C ARG A 210 -10.37 16.65 -18.49
N MET A 211 -11.03 15.55 -18.10
CA MET A 211 -12.41 15.58 -17.56
C MET A 211 -12.47 16.28 -16.19
N LEU A 212 -11.39 16.29 -15.40
CA LEU A 212 -11.34 16.98 -14.11
C LEU A 212 -11.33 18.50 -14.27
N PHE A 213 -10.81 19.00 -15.38
CA PHE A 213 -10.66 20.44 -15.66
C PHE A 213 -11.66 20.96 -16.69
N ASN A 214 -12.48 20.09 -17.29
CA ASN A 214 -13.43 20.47 -18.32
C ASN A 214 -14.85 20.62 -17.74
N ASN A 215 -15.20 21.84 -17.33
CA ASN A 215 -16.46 22.22 -16.71
C ASN A 215 -17.71 22.11 -17.63
N LYS A 216 -17.58 21.50 -18.83
CA LYS A 216 -18.68 21.34 -19.81
C LYS A 216 -19.46 20.02 -19.73
N ALA A 217 -19.23 19.21 -18.69
CA ALA A 217 -19.94 17.93 -18.48
C ALA A 217 -20.76 17.96 -17.18
N ARG A 218 -21.58 19.00 -17.00
CA ARG A 218 -22.72 19.02 -16.06
C ARG A 218 -24.02 19.18 -16.79
#